data_443da06ddaf3155397b8bc75cb60bdc4
#
_entry.id   443da06ddaf3155397b8bc75cb60bdc4
#
_cell.length_a   1.000
_cell.length_b   1.000
_cell.length_c   1.000
_cell.angle_alpha   90.00
_cell.angle_beta   90.00
_cell.angle_gamma   90.00
#
_symmetry.space_group_name_H-M   'P 1'
#
loop_
_entity.id
_entity.type
_entity.pdbx_description
1 polymer ?
#
loop_
_entity_poly.entity_id
_entity_poly.type
_entity_poly.pdbx_seq_one_letter_code
_entity_poly.pdbx_strand_id
1 'polypeptide(L)'
;MTLYRTRTYIAADFDHDKDAVDQLHKWNDSKHWSLSFTDAHDLQTSSDDSLPCSIKSSLKYRMDGSKTFVLIVGDHSNSLTKGGCQLCGSYNSHILSCARGRYVDYRSYIKYECDKAVEAGSDIKIIVLYNDIAIDKSKCPLAVRDKGIHAPMVFYKDGIYYWDYQSVKEAFDS
;
A
#
# COMPACT_ATOMS: atom_id res chain seq x y z
N MET A 1 30.09 -0.34 -6.64
CA MET A 1 28.88 0.07 -7.38
C MET A 1 27.79 0.38 -6.37
N THR A 2 27.44 1.63 -6.22
CA THR A 2 26.33 2.02 -5.33
C THR A 2 25.05 1.67 -6.06
N LEU A 3 24.33 0.63 -5.60
CA LEU A 3 22.99 0.30 -6.08
C LEU A 3 22.08 1.48 -5.74
N TYR A 4 21.63 2.22 -6.74
CA TYR A 4 20.60 3.24 -6.57
C TYR A 4 19.29 2.53 -6.17
N ARG A 5 18.94 2.62 -4.89
CA ARG A 5 17.64 2.15 -4.40
C ARG A 5 16.57 3.12 -4.89
N THR A 6 15.56 2.59 -5.56
CA THR A 6 14.37 3.34 -5.96
C THR A 6 13.46 3.56 -4.76
N ARG A 7 13.05 4.79 -4.48
CA ARG A 7 12.05 5.06 -3.45
C ARG A 7 10.73 4.39 -3.83
N THR A 8 10.30 3.50 -2.98
CA THR A 8 9.08 2.70 -3.15
C THR A 8 8.15 3.00 -1.99
N TYR A 9 6.89 3.25 -2.29
CA TYR A 9 5.84 3.42 -1.31
C TYR A 9 5.06 2.11 -1.21
N ILE A 10 5.01 1.50 -0.02
CA ILE A 10 4.27 0.25 0.22
C ILE A 10 3.00 0.58 0.98
N ALA A 11 1.84 0.34 0.37
CA ALA A 11 0.53 0.41 0.98
C ALA A 11 0.01 -1.00 1.29
N ALA A 12 -0.46 -1.22 2.50
CA ALA A 12 -0.98 -2.51 2.95
C ALA A 12 -1.92 -2.35 4.14
N ASP A 13 -2.74 -3.35 4.40
CA ASP A 13 -3.37 -3.53 5.69
C ASP A 13 -2.36 -4.15 6.67
N PHE A 14 -1.68 -3.30 7.42
CA PHE A 14 -0.65 -3.74 8.36
C PHE A 14 -1.17 -4.60 9.52
N ASP A 15 -2.47 -4.61 9.77
CA ASP A 15 -3.08 -5.45 10.80
C ASP A 15 -3.25 -6.91 10.32
N HIS A 16 -3.48 -7.14 9.01
CA HIS A 16 -3.75 -8.46 8.44
C HIS A 16 -2.70 -8.96 7.45
N ASP A 17 -2.00 -8.05 6.74
CA ASP A 17 -1.03 -8.38 5.69
C ASP A 17 0.41 -8.06 6.07
N LYS A 18 0.68 -7.96 7.37
CA LYS A 18 2.04 -7.67 7.89
C LYS A 18 3.07 -8.69 7.45
N ASP A 19 2.70 -9.96 7.36
CA ASP A 19 3.57 -11.05 6.91
C ASP A 19 4.10 -10.83 5.49
N ALA A 20 3.25 -10.35 4.59
CA ALA A 20 3.62 -10.02 3.22
C ALA A 20 4.54 -8.79 3.16
N VAL A 21 4.27 -7.76 3.98
CA VAL A 21 5.15 -6.59 4.10
C VAL A 21 6.52 -7.00 4.63
N ASP A 22 6.57 -7.78 5.69
CA ASP A 22 7.81 -8.28 6.28
C ASP A 22 8.59 -9.14 5.28
N GLN A 23 7.91 -9.92 4.45
CA GLN A 23 8.55 -10.73 3.42
C GLN A 23 9.18 -9.87 2.31
N LEU A 24 8.54 -8.77 1.89
CA LEU A 24 9.14 -7.82 0.95
C LEU A 24 10.42 -7.21 1.53
N HIS A 25 10.40 -6.77 2.78
CA HIS A 25 11.58 -6.25 3.46
C HIS A 25 12.68 -7.29 3.58
N LYS A 26 12.34 -8.54 3.93
CA LYS A 26 13.29 -9.65 4.02
C LYS A 26 13.99 -9.90 2.68
N TRP A 27 13.28 -9.84 1.57
CA TRP A 27 13.88 -9.96 0.24
C TRP A 27 14.73 -8.74 -0.12
N ASN A 28 14.28 -7.54 0.27
CA ASN A 28 15.02 -6.30 0.01
C ASN A 28 16.34 -6.22 0.77
N ASP A 29 16.38 -6.71 2.00
CA ASP A 29 17.56 -6.67 2.87
C ASP A 29 18.51 -7.84 2.66
N SER A 30 18.06 -8.88 1.96
CA SER A 30 18.86 -10.05 1.66
C SER A 30 19.92 -9.77 0.61
N LYS A 31 21.12 -10.30 0.81
CA LYS A 31 22.20 -10.30 -0.20
C LYS A 31 21.93 -11.27 -1.35
N HIS A 32 21.10 -12.27 -1.11
CA HIS A 32 20.76 -13.32 -2.08
C HIS A 32 19.52 -12.95 -2.92
N TRP A 33 18.49 -12.40 -2.26
CA TRP A 33 17.27 -11.92 -2.89
C TRP A 33 17.38 -10.41 -3.06
N SER A 34 17.44 -9.88 -4.22
CA SER A 34 17.67 -8.45 -4.41
C SER A 34 16.48 -7.75 -5.05
N LEU A 35 15.51 -7.31 -4.25
CA LEU A 35 14.46 -6.41 -4.76
C LEU A 35 14.98 -4.98 -4.93
N SER A 36 15.89 -4.53 -4.09
CA SER A 36 16.56 -3.23 -4.16
C SER A 36 15.61 -2.03 -4.21
N PHE A 37 14.89 -1.80 -3.12
CA PHE A 37 14.08 -0.60 -2.95
C PHE A 37 14.37 0.11 -1.61
N THR A 38 13.94 1.35 -1.48
CA THR A 38 13.88 2.09 -0.21
C THR A 38 12.42 2.32 0.12
N ASP A 39 11.95 1.79 1.26
CA ASP A 39 10.57 1.97 1.68
C ASP A 39 10.34 3.38 2.20
N ALA A 40 9.47 4.12 1.53
CA ALA A 40 9.12 5.48 1.92
C ALA A 40 8.14 5.50 3.11
N HIS A 41 7.44 4.40 3.38
CA HIS A 41 6.47 4.31 4.47
C HIS A 41 7.14 4.14 5.84
N ASP A 42 8.31 3.51 5.88
CA ASP A 42 9.04 3.14 7.10
C ASP A 42 9.68 4.35 7.85
N LEU A 43 9.63 5.54 7.27
CA LEU A 43 10.36 6.70 7.76
C LEU A 43 9.69 7.50 8.88
N GLN A 44 8.44 7.21 9.25
CA GLN A 44 7.75 7.87 10.38
C GLN A 44 6.60 7.01 10.93
N THR A 45 6.63 6.72 12.23
CA THR A 45 5.44 6.26 12.96
C THR A 45 4.50 7.45 13.21
N SER A 46 3.26 7.37 12.72
CA SER A 46 2.20 8.27 13.17
C SER A 46 1.86 7.91 14.62
N SER A 47 1.69 8.92 15.48
CA SER A 47 1.15 8.69 16.83
C SER A 47 -0.31 8.24 16.71
N ASP A 48 -0.78 7.39 17.62
CA ASP A 48 -2.18 6.92 17.65
C ASP A 48 -3.20 8.05 17.78
N ASP A 49 -2.76 9.21 18.29
CA ASP A 49 -3.56 10.44 18.43
C ASP A 49 -3.65 11.30 17.17
N SER A 50 -2.98 10.90 16.08
CA SER A 50 -2.97 11.69 14.85
C SER A 50 -4.32 11.62 14.14
N LEU A 51 -4.83 12.79 13.69
CA LEU A 51 -6.07 12.86 12.94
C LEU A 51 -5.92 12.21 11.55
N PRO A 52 -6.97 11.54 11.04
CA PRO A 52 -6.95 10.92 9.71
C PRO A 52 -6.48 11.86 8.59
N CYS A 53 -6.90 13.12 8.60
CA CYS A 53 -6.48 14.12 7.62
C CYS A 53 -4.99 14.47 7.72
N SER A 54 -4.41 14.49 8.92
CA SER A 54 -2.98 14.73 9.12
C SER A 54 -2.16 13.53 8.66
N ILE A 55 -2.63 12.33 8.93
CA ILE A 55 -2.02 11.08 8.45
C ILE A 55 -2.05 11.06 6.91
N LYS A 56 -3.19 11.33 6.27
CA LYS A 56 -3.32 11.37 4.80
C LYS A 56 -2.38 12.39 4.17
N SER A 57 -2.21 13.57 4.77
CA SER A 57 -1.25 14.57 4.29
C SER A 57 0.19 14.04 4.35
N SER A 58 0.56 13.35 5.41
CA SER A 58 1.87 12.73 5.57
C SER A 58 2.10 11.60 4.55
N LEU A 59 1.08 10.75 4.31
CA LEU A 59 1.13 9.69 3.31
C LEU A 59 1.33 10.25 1.90
N LYS A 60 0.59 11.31 1.55
CA LYS A 60 0.74 12.00 0.26
C LYS A 60 2.15 12.54 0.08
N TYR A 61 2.70 13.22 1.08
CA TYR A 61 4.06 13.76 1.01
C TYR A 61 5.11 12.69 0.73
N ARG A 62 5.00 11.52 1.37
CA ARG A 62 5.90 10.39 1.14
C ARG A 62 5.73 9.80 -0.26
N MET A 63 4.51 9.70 -0.74
CA MET A 63 4.20 9.17 -2.07
C MET A 63 4.72 10.11 -3.17
N ASP A 64 4.61 11.43 -2.99
CA ASP A 64 5.11 12.42 -3.94
C ASP A 64 6.64 12.29 -4.17
N GLY A 65 7.37 11.79 -3.17
CA GLY A 65 8.80 11.48 -3.29
C GLY A 65 9.15 10.08 -3.81
N SER A 66 8.16 9.27 -4.15
CA SER A 66 8.36 7.88 -4.55
C SER A 66 8.25 7.69 -6.07
N LYS A 67 8.97 6.71 -6.60
CA LYS A 67 8.94 6.32 -8.03
C LYS A 67 8.11 5.06 -8.28
N THR A 68 7.88 4.29 -7.24
CA THR A 68 7.09 3.05 -7.29
C THR A 68 6.09 3.05 -6.14
N PHE A 69 4.86 2.71 -6.46
CA PHE A 69 3.78 2.42 -5.52
C PHE A 69 3.50 0.93 -5.54
N VAL A 70 3.62 0.28 -4.41
CA VAL A 70 3.29 -1.14 -4.22
C VAL A 70 2.08 -1.23 -3.32
N LEU A 71 1.00 -1.81 -3.81
CA LEU A 71 -0.15 -2.20 -2.99
C LEU A 71 -0.09 -3.69 -2.71
N ILE A 72 -0.14 -4.07 -1.43
CA ILE A 72 -0.39 -5.46 -1.03
C ILE A 72 -1.89 -5.63 -0.83
N VAL A 73 -2.47 -6.59 -1.55
CA VAL A 73 -3.89 -6.92 -1.51
C VAL A 73 -4.07 -8.22 -0.72
N GLY A 74 -4.75 -8.12 0.41
CA GLY A 74 -5.23 -9.25 1.20
C GLY A 74 -6.75 -9.31 1.25
N ASP A 75 -7.29 -10.16 2.09
CA ASP A 75 -8.74 -10.42 2.18
C ASP A 75 -9.55 -9.19 2.60
N HIS A 76 -8.94 -8.25 3.32
CA HIS A 76 -9.62 -7.07 3.86
C HIS A 76 -9.36 -5.78 3.10
N SER A 77 -8.43 -5.76 2.15
CA SER A 77 -7.93 -4.52 1.51
C SER A 77 -9.03 -3.64 0.91
N ASN A 78 -10.07 -4.24 0.33
CA ASN A 78 -11.18 -3.48 -0.28
C ASN A 78 -12.30 -3.12 0.70
N SER A 79 -12.36 -3.75 1.87
CA SER A 79 -13.42 -3.55 2.88
C SER A 79 -13.02 -2.62 4.03
N LEU A 80 -11.77 -2.20 4.10
CA LEU A 80 -11.26 -1.33 5.16
C LEU A 80 -11.92 0.04 5.15
N THR A 81 -12.22 0.53 6.36
CA THR A 81 -12.76 1.88 6.61
C THR A 81 -11.81 2.75 7.42
N LYS A 82 -10.75 2.17 7.99
CA LYS A 82 -9.74 2.88 8.81
C LYS A 82 -9.15 4.07 8.04
N GLY A 83 -9.22 5.23 8.64
CA GLY A 83 -8.76 6.51 8.04
C GLY A 83 -9.88 7.37 7.47
N GLY A 84 -11.11 6.87 7.35
CA GLY A 84 -12.26 7.68 6.97
C GLY A 84 -12.67 8.68 8.05
N CYS A 85 -13.09 9.87 7.65
CA CYS A 85 -13.52 10.92 8.59
C CYS A 85 -14.70 10.51 9.46
N GLN A 86 -15.56 9.61 8.99
CA GLN A 86 -16.71 9.09 9.77
C GLN A 86 -16.28 8.40 11.07
N LEU A 87 -15.03 7.97 11.17
CA LEU A 87 -14.44 7.34 12.37
C LEU A 87 -13.63 8.33 13.22
N CYS A 88 -13.54 9.59 12.80
CA CYS A 88 -12.78 10.62 13.49
C CYS A 88 -13.58 11.25 14.63
N GLY A 89 -12.98 11.42 15.81
CA GLY A 89 -13.62 12.07 16.95
C GLY A 89 -14.01 13.54 16.72
N SER A 90 -13.46 14.20 15.71
CA SER A 90 -13.81 15.56 15.30
C SER A 90 -14.92 15.62 14.24
N TYR A 91 -15.48 14.50 13.83
CA TYR A 91 -16.54 14.43 12.83
C TYR A 91 -17.91 14.58 13.46
N ASN A 92 -18.73 15.47 12.91
CA ASN A 92 -20.11 15.65 13.30
C ASN A 92 -21.04 15.02 12.27
N SER A 93 -21.67 13.89 12.63
CA SER A 93 -22.56 13.12 11.73
C SER A 93 -23.90 13.82 11.44
N HIS A 94 -24.33 14.78 12.29
CA HIS A 94 -25.60 15.48 12.09
C HIS A 94 -25.51 16.53 10.97
N ILE A 95 -24.36 17.19 10.85
CA ILE A 95 -24.12 18.23 9.84
C ILE A 95 -23.07 17.82 8.81
N LEU A 96 -22.61 16.57 8.84
CA LEU A 96 -21.64 15.97 7.91
C LEU A 96 -20.39 16.82 7.73
N SER A 97 -19.86 17.34 8.82
CA SER A 97 -18.72 18.27 8.80
C SER A 97 -17.66 17.92 9.85
N CYS A 98 -16.48 18.46 9.64
CA CYS A 98 -15.39 18.39 10.62
C CYS A 98 -15.48 19.57 11.59
N ALA A 99 -15.49 19.32 12.90
CA ALA A 99 -15.50 20.35 13.93
C ALA A 99 -14.28 21.29 13.89
N ARG A 100 -13.20 20.89 13.21
CA ARG A 100 -12.00 21.68 12.98
C ARG A 100 -12.02 22.46 11.66
N GLY A 101 -13.15 22.46 10.94
CA GLY A 101 -13.29 23.17 9.66
C GLY A 101 -12.47 22.57 8.50
N ARG A 102 -12.03 21.32 8.61
CA ARG A 102 -11.27 20.63 7.57
C ARG A 102 -12.18 19.91 6.57
N TYR A 103 -11.68 19.69 5.37
CA TYR A 103 -12.38 18.89 4.38
C TYR A 103 -12.64 17.45 4.88
N VAL A 104 -13.84 16.97 4.67
CA VAL A 104 -14.27 15.61 5.07
C VAL A 104 -13.96 14.63 3.97
N ASP A 105 -13.16 13.62 4.28
CA ASP A 105 -12.77 12.55 3.36
C ASP A 105 -13.13 11.19 3.97
N TYR A 106 -14.10 10.51 3.36
CA TYR A 106 -14.63 9.22 3.85
C TYR A 106 -13.79 8.02 3.42
N ARG A 107 -12.79 8.21 2.55
CA ARG A 107 -11.92 7.12 2.08
C ARG A 107 -11.09 6.54 3.22
N SER A 108 -10.91 5.22 3.21
CA SER A 108 -9.87 4.57 4.03
C SER A 108 -8.48 5.06 3.61
N TYR A 109 -7.47 4.78 4.43
CA TYR A 109 -6.08 5.09 4.06
C TYR A 109 -5.70 4.41 2.74
N ILE A 110 -5.96 3.11 2.59
CA ILE A 110 -5.64 2.36 1.37
C ILE A 110 -6.35 2.95 0.13
N LYS A 111 -7.63 3.29 0.22
CA LYS A 111 -8.34 3.92 -0.90
C LYS A 111 -7.75 5.27 -1.26
N TYR A 112 -7.42 6.07 -0.26
CA TYR A 112 -6.76 7.36 -0.46
C TYR A 112 -5.40 7.20 -1.14
N GLU A 113 -4.57 6.27 -0.69
CA GLU A 113 -3.25 5.98 -1.25
C GLU A 113 -3.35 5.50 -2.70
N CYS A 114 -4.29 4.61 -3.01
CA CYS A 114 -4.54 4.14 -4.37
C CYS A 114 -4.97 5.29 -5.31
N ASP A 115 -5.89 6.15 -4.86
CA ASP A 115 -6.32 7.30 -5.65
C ASP A 115 -5.15 8.26 -5.93
N LYS A 116 -4.29 8.52 -4.93
CA LYS A 116 -3.12 9.38 -5.10
C LYS A 116 -2.07 8.78 -6.03
N ALA A 117 -1.86 7.47 -5.99
CA ALA A 117 -0.99 6.79 -6.94
C ALA A 117 -1.50 6.90 -8.38
N VAL A 118 -2.80 6.79 -8.60
CA VAL A 118 -3.42 6.97 -9.92
C VAL A 118 -3.36 8.42 -10.39
N GLU A 119 -3.58 9.39 -9.50
CA GLU A 119 -3.47 10.82 -9.81
C GLU A 119 -2.04 11.21 -10.25
N ALA A 120 -1.00 10.54 -9.73
CA ALA A 120 0.38 10.75 -10.14
C ALA A 120 0.68 10.33 -11.60
N GLY A 121 -0.17 9.51 -12.20
CA GLY A 121 -0.08 9.13 -13.62
C GLY A 121 1.23 8.41 -13.94
N SER A 122 1.95 8.90 -14.97
CA SER A 122 3.21 8.30 -15.42
C SER A 122 4.42 8.56 -14.49
N ASP A 123 4.25 9.41 -13.48
CA ASP A 123 5.35 9.75 -12.56
C ASP A 123 5.63 8.63 -11.53
N ILE A 124 4.69 7.71 -11.37
CA ILE A 124 4.81 6.58 -10.45
C ILE A 124 4.43 5.27 -11.14
N LYS A 125 5.28 4.25 -10.94
CA LYS A 125 4.98 2.88 -11.36
C LYS A 125 4.07 2.22 -10.33
N ILE A 126 2.98 1.60 -10.76
CA ILE A 126 2.04 0.89 -9.89
C ILE A 126 2.27 -0.62 -9.98
N ILE A 127 2.49 -1.26 -8.84
CA ILE A 127 2.58 -2.70 -8.66
C ILE A 127 1.52 -3.13 -7.64
N VAL A 128 0.73 -4.14 -7.98
CA VAL A 128 -0.30 -4.70 -7.11
C VAL A 128 0.06 -6.17 -6.83
N LEU A 129 0.42 -6.45 -5.58
CA LEU A 129 0.82 -7.77 -5.12
C LEU A 129 -0.29 -8.39 -4.29
N TYR A 130 -0.66 -9.62 -4.61
CA TYR A 130 -1.69 -10.34 -3.88
C TYR A 130 -1.05 -11.27 -2.84
N ASN A 131 -1.40 -11.07 -1.57
CA ASN A 131 -1.01 -11.97 -0.47
C ASN A 131 -1.79 -13.30 -0.57
N ASP A 132 -1.73 -13.91 -1.74
CA ASP A 132 -2.47 -15.10 -2.14
C ASP A 132 -1.74 -15.80 -3.30
N ILE A 133 -2.19 -17.02 -3.63
CA ILE A 133 -1.74 -17.78 -4.81
C ILE A 133 -2.34 -17.28 -6.13
N ALA A 134 -3.40 -16.50 -6.06
CA ALA A 134 -4.15 -16.01 -7.21
C ALA A 134 -4.29 -14.49 -7.21
N ILE A 135 -4.42 -13.95 -8.43
CA ILE A 135 -4.77 -12.54 -8.64
C ILE A 135 -6.29 -12.40 -8.55
N ASP A 136 -6.80 -12.12 -7.36
CA ASP A 136 -8.23 -11.87 -7.16
C ASP A 136 -8.52 -10.36 -7.16
N LYS A 137 -8.83 -9.83 -8.33
CA LYS A 137 -9.12 -8.41 -8.52
C LYS A 137 -10.35 -7.91 -7.75
N SER A 138 -11.23 -8.80 -7.27
CA SER A 138 -12.38 -8.39 -6.46
C SER A 138 -11.96 -7.84 -5.09
N LYS A 139 -10.83 -8.30 -4.58
CA LYS A 139 -10.23 -7.82 -3.31
C LYS A 139 -9.45 -6.50 -3.49
N CYS A 140 -9.17 -6.11 -4.73
CA CYS A 140 -8.37 -4.92 -5.04
C CYS A 140 -9.23 -3.65 -5.04
N PRO A 141 -8.77 -2.55 -4.44
CA PRO A 141 -9.42 -1.25 -4.57
C PRO A 141 -9.64 -0.85 -6.03
N LEU A 142 -10.82 -0.30 -6.31
CA LEU A 142 -11.28 -0.02 -7.67
C LEU A 142 -10.29 0.86 -8.45
N ALA A 143 -9.68 1.84 -7.79
CA ALA A 143 -8.80 2.80 -8.43
C ALA A 143 -7.62 2.15 -9.17
N VAL A 144 -7.06 1.06 -8.62
CA VAL A 144 -5.88 0.36 -9.18
C VAL A 144 -6.19 -1.03 -9.72
N ARG A 145 -7.45 -1.46 -9.69
CA ARG A 145 -7.88 -2.82 -10.11
C ARG A 145 -7.44 -3.20 -11.52
N ASP A 146 -7.44 -2.24 -12.43
CA ASP A 146 -7.07 -2.46 -13.82
C ASP A 146 -5.86 -1.60 -14.25
N LYS A 147 -5.03 -1.23 -13.27
CA LYS A 147 -3.85 -0.40 -13.49
C LYS A 147 -2.59 -1.05 -12.92
N GLY A 148 -1.48 -0.80 -13.60
CA GLY A 148 -0.18 -1.31 -13.18
C GLY A 148 0.02 -2.80 -13.42
N ILE A 149 0.97 -3.37 -12.70
CA ILE A 149 1.39 -4.76 -12.83
C ILE A 149 0.83 -5.54 -11.65
N HIS A 150 0.12 -6.63 -11.90
CA HIS A 150 -0.49 -7.48 -10.90
C HIS A 150 0.26 -8.81 -10.81
N ALA A 151 0.62 -9.24 -9.61
CA ALA A 151 1.31 -10.50 -9.37
C ALA A 151 0.90 -11.15 -8.04
N PRO A 152 0.86 -12.50 -7.96
CA PRO A 152 0.71 -13.19 -6.69
C PRO A 152 2.01 -13.15 -5.89
N MET A 153 1.92 -13.23 -4.58
CA MET A 153 3.07 -13.33 -3.67
C MET A 153 3.34 -14.74 -3.19
N VAL A 154 2.41 -15.65 -3.44
CA VAL A 154 2.45 -17.03 -2.94
C VAL A 154 2.22 -18.01 -4.08
N PHE A 155 2.88 -19.17 -4.04
CA PHE A 155 2.56 -20.30 -4.88
C PHE A 155 2.36 -21.57 -4.05
N TYR A 156 1.63 -22.51 -4.60
CA TYR A 156 1.34 -23.79 -3.96
C TYR A 156 2.04 -24.93 -4.68
N LYS A 157 2.77 -25.76 -3.94
CA LYS A 157 3.45 -26.93 -4.48
C LYS A 157 3.52 -28.05 -3.44
N ASP A 158 3.19 -29.26 -3.86
CA ASP A 158 3.29 -30.49 -3.05
C ASP A 158 2.62 -30.39 -1.66
N GLY A 159 1.45 -29.73 -1.59
CA GLY A 159 0.72 -29.56 -0.34
C GLY A 159 1.17 -28.40 0.53
N ILE A 160 2.14 -27.57 0.09
CA ILE A 160 2.75 -26.50 0.87
C ILE A 160 2.66 -25.17 0.14
N TYR A 161 2.45 -24.10 0.88
CA TYR A 161 2.49 -22.72 0.39
C TYR A 161 3.89 -22.14 0.57
N TYR A 162 4.38 -21.47 -0.49
CA TYR A 162 5.68 -20.82 -0.52
C TYR A 162 5.54 -19.37 -0.98
N TRP A 163 6.38 -18.51 -0.47
CA TRP A 163 6.52 -17.14 -1.01
C TRP A 163 7.10 -17.19 -2.42
N ASP A 164 6.46 -16.48 -3.36
CA ASP A 164 6.83 -16.42 -4.77
C ASP A 164 7.72 -15.22 -5.07
N TYR A 165 8.99 -15.33 -4.74
CA TYR A 165 9.97 -14.29 -5.06
C TYR A 165 10.03 -13.98 -6.55
N GLN A 166 9.98 -15.00 -7.42
CA GLN A 166 10.14 -14.81 -8.86
C GLN A 166 9.03 -13.92 -9.44
N SER A 167 7.77 -14.20 -9.12
CA SER A 167 6.63 -13.38 -9.57
C SER A 167 6.73 -11.94 -9.08
N VAL A 168 7.13 -11.74 -7.83
CA VAL A 168 7.34 -10.40 -7.25
C VAL A 168 8.50 -9.69 -7.93
N LYS A 169 9.64 -10.36 -8.13
CA LYS A 169 10.82 -9.80 -8.80
C LYS A 169 10.51 -9.35 -10.23
N GLU A 170 9.79 -10.17 -10.99
CA GLU A 170 9.34 -9.81 -12.34
C GLU A 170 8.46 -8.56 -12.36
N ALA A 171 7.56 -8.41 -11.38
CA ALA A 171 6.74 -7.22 -11.25
C ALA A 171 7.56 -5.96 -10.96
N PHE A 172 8.63 -6.08 -10.17
CA PHE A 172 9.54 -4.96 -9.89
C PHE A 172 10.42 -4.60 -11.09
N ASP A 173 10.81 -5.58 -11.90
CA ASP A 173 11.73 -5.38 -13.03
C ASP A 173 11.02 -4.99 -14.35
N SER A 174 9.72 -5.14 -14.44
CA SER A 174 8.90 -4.87 -15.66
C SER A 174 8.82 -3.41 -16.07
#